data_6ff007bf46d967303801786e6a4f79ed
#
_entry.id   6ff007bf46d967303801786e6a4f79ed
#
_cell.length_a   1.000
_cell.length_b   1.000
_cell.length_c   1.000
_cell.angle_alpha   90.00
_cell.angle_beta   90.00
_cell.angle_gamma   90.00
#
_symmetry.space_group_name_H-M   'P 1'
#
loop_
_entity.id
_entity.type
_entity.pdbx_description
1 polymer ?
#
loop_
_entity_poly.entity_id
_entity_poly.type
_entity_poly.pdbx_seq_one_letter_code
_entity_poly.pdbx_strand_id
1 'polypeptide(L)'
;LDNQIANDRNFKKEYFFDTVLDIGKYHESQYALPYEVVPTLMFVNKTLLEQEGIEVPNENWTWSTMEQIVDQITKDKNGDGVIDQFGTYNYTWKEAVYSNGAELFDKDGKKAFFSGTKVNEAVKFVKKLNEMNGGREVTQNDFDSGNVAFMPLAFSEYRTYKTYPYKIKKYTSFQWDCTSMPAGPGGHNTSEVDALLMTIGNKSKHKELAWEFLKMLTSDSSIQREIFEY
;
A
#
# COMPACT_ATOMS: atom_id res chain seq x y z
N LEU A 1 -14.16 7.66 -22.73
CA LEU A 1 -13.45 8.96 -22.68
C LEU A 1 -12.49 9.15 -23.86
N ASP A 2 -12.27 8.12 -24.69
CA ASP A 2 -11.28 8.16 -25.78
C ASP A 2 -11.47 9.35 -26.72
N ASN A 3 -12.72 9.67 -27.09
CA ASN A 3 -13.02 10.82 -27.95
C ASN A 3 -12.64 12.17 -27.32
N GLN A 4 -12.90 12.35 -26.04
CA GLN A 4 -12.53 13.56 -25.29
C GLN A 4 -11.00 13.68 -25.20
N ILE A 5 -10.34 12.59 -24.85
CA ILE A 5 -8.88 12.53 -24.78
C ILE A 5 -8.22 12.84 -26.13
N ALA A 6 -8.73 12.24 -27.20
CA ALA A 6 -8.16 12.42 -28.54
C ALA A 6 -8.36 13.84 -29.11
N ASN A 7 -9.43 14.52 -28.72
CA ASN A 7 -9.76 15.85 -29.24
C ASN A 7 -9.25 17.00 -28.35
N ASP A 8 -8.78 16.72 -27.13
CA ASP A 8 -8.27 17.72 -26.21
C ASP A 8 -6.73 17.80 -26.25
N ARG A 9 -6.20 18.82 -26.92
CA ARG A 9 -4.75 19.06 -27.02
C ARG A 9 -4.09 19.44 -25.68
N ASN A 10 -4.89 19.84 -24.70
CA ASN A 10 -4.41 20.24 -23.37
C ASN A 10 -4.37 19.07 -22.39
N PHE A 11 -5.03 17.97 -22.71
CA PHE A 11 -4.96 16.76 -21.87
C PHE A 11 -3.65 16.01 -22.16
N LYS A 12 -2.92 15.70 -21.10
CA LYS A 12 -1.62 15.02 -21.17
C LYS A 12 -1.66 13.74 -20.38
N LYS A 13 -1.59 12.60 -21.06
CA LYS A 13 -1.52 11.28 -20.43
C LYS A 13 -0.29 11.11 -19.57
N GLU A 14 0.79 11.83 -19.87
CA GLU A 14 2.07 11.82 -19.15
C GLU A 14 1.98 12.33 -17.71
N TYR A 15 0.85 12.95 -17.33
CA TYR A 15 0.58 13.33 -15.95
C TYR A 15 0.12 12.16 -15.07
N PHE A 16 -0.18 11.01 -15.67
CA PHE A 16 -0.62 9.81 -15.00
C PHE A 16 0.42 8.70 -15.14
N PHE A 17 0.56 7.89 -14.11
CA PHE A 17 1.27 6.62 -14.24
C PHE A 17 0.48 5.68 -15.14
N ASP A 18 1.14 5.03 -16.10
CA ASP A 18 0.48 4.13 -17.07
C ASP A 18 -0.35 3.05 -16.37
N THR A 19 0.23 2.41 -15.34
CA THR A 19 -0.43 1.37 -14.55
C THR A 19 -1.71 1.87 -13.87
N VAL A 20 -1.74 3.12 -13.43
CA VAL A 20 -2.90 3.73 -12.76
C VAL A 20 -3.96 4.14 -13.78
N LEU A 21 -3.53 4.67 -14.93
CA LEU A 21 -4.45 5.01 -16.02
C LEU A 21 -5.14 3.75 -16.58
N ASP A 22 -4.43 2.63 -16.62
CA ASP A 22 -4.95 1.34 -17.07
C ASP A 22 -6.06 0.78 -16.18
N ILE A 23 -6.11 1.14 -14.89
CA ILE A 23 -7.21 0.77 -13.99
C ILE A 23 -8.56 1.32 -14.51
N GLY A 24 -8.55 2.48 -15.17
CA GLY A 24 -9.74 3.09 -15.77
C GLY A 24 -10.13 2.57 -17.14
N LYS A 25 -9.43 1.54 -17.68
CA LYS A 25 -9.70 0.93 -18.97
C LYS A 25 -10.57 -0.31 -18.87
N TYR A 26 -11.31 -0.56 -19.93
CA TYR A 26 -11.98 -1.82 -20.20
C TYR A 26 -11.89 -2.13 -21.68
N HIS A 27 -11.35 -3.30 -22.05
CA HIS A 27 -11.09 -3.69 -23.45
C HIS A 27 -10.43 -2.58 -24.29
N GLU A 28 -9.28 -2.10 -23.86
CA GLU A 28 -8.47 -1.05 -24.52
C GLU A 28 -9.11 0.35 -24.58
N SER A 29 -10.33 0.53 -24.12
CA SER A 29 -11.02 1.83 -24.09
C SER A 29 -10.96 2.46 -22.71
N GLN A 30 -10.69 3.76 -22.63
CA GLN A 30 -10.64 4.50 -21.38
C GLN A 30 -12.05 4.95 -20.97
N TYR A 31 -12.56 4.41 -19.87
CA TYR A 31 -13.87 4.71 -19.32
C TYR A 31 -13.83 5.70 -18.15
N ALA A 32 -12.74 5.70 -17.40
CA ALA A 32 -12.57 6.56 -16.24
C ALA A 32 -11.15 7.09 -16.14
N LEU A 33 -10.96 8.22 -15.45
CA LEU A 33 -9.64 8.74 -15.09
C LEU A 33 -9.43 8.60 -13.57
N PRO A 34 -8.20 8.34 -13.13
CA PRO A 34 -7.87 8.28 -11.71
C PRO A 34 -7.91 9.71 -11.13
N TYR A 35 -8.67 9.85 -10.06
CA TYR A 35 -8.76 11.06 -9.27
C TYR A 35 -7.80 11.05 -8.08
N GLU A 36 -7.68 9.89 -7.44
CA GLU A 36 -6.74 9.65 -6.34
C GLU A 36 -6.08 8.29 -6.54
N VAL A 37 -4.80 8.22 -6.17
CA VAL A 37 -3.98 7.01 -6.23
C VAL A 37 -3.54 6.67 -4.83
N VAL A 38 -3.82 5.45 -4.40
CA VAL A 38 -3.57 4.99 -3.03
C VAL A 38 -2.70 3.73 -3.07
N PRO A 39 -1.37 3.88 -3.05
CA PRO A 39 -0.47 2.72 -2.91
C PRO A 39 -0.53 2.17 -1.48
N THR A 40 -0.37 0.87 -1.34
CA THR A 40 -0.07 0.24 -0.05
C THR A 40 1.44 0.32 0.20
N LEU A 41 1.84 0.91 1.31
CA LEU A 41 3.24 1.04 1.72
C LEU A 41 3.48 0.31 3.05
N MET A 42 4.74 -0.03 3.31
CA MET A 42 5.16 -0.52 4.63
C MET A 42 5.38 0.66 5.57
N PHE A 43 4.49 0.85 6.53
CA PHE A 43 4.70 1.78 7.63
C PHE A 43 5.69 1.19 8.64
N VAL A 44 6.62 2.01 9.07
CA VAL A 44 7.77 1.62 9.88
C VAL A 44 7.80 2.44 11.18
N ASN A 45 7.85 1.78 12.32
CA ASN A 45 8.10 2.41 13.60
C ASN A 45 9.60 2.69 13.75
N LYS A 46 10.03 3.89 13.38
CA LYS A 46 11.45 4.31 13.47
C LYS A 46 11.99 4.26 14.88
N THR A 47 11.20 4.73 15.84
CA THR A 47 11.61 4.74 17.24
C THR A 47 11.95 3.34 17.74
N LEU A 48 11.13 2.34 17.41
CA LEU A 48 11.37 0.96 17.79
C LEU A 48 12.63 0.39 17.12
N LEU A 49 12.80 0.63 15.82
CA LEU A 49 14.00 0.19 15.10
C LEU A 49 15.28 0.81 15.68
N GLU A 50 15.27 2.12 15.97
CA GLU A 50 16.39 2.84 16.59
C GLU A 50 16.74 2.28 17.97
N GLN A 51 15.73 1.97 18.81
CA GLN A 51 15.92 1.35 20.13
C GLN A 51 16.60 -0.03 20.05
N GLU A 52 16.32 -0.77 18.97
CA GLU A 52 16.90 -2.09 18.73
C GLU A 52 18.21 -2.04 17.91
N GLY A 53 18.70 -0.83 17.57
CA GLY A 53 19.91 -0.63 16.77
C GLY A 53 19.77 -1.06 15.31
N ILE A 54 18.56 -1.00 14.76
CA ILE A 54 18.22 -1.40 13.40
C ILE A 54 17.97 -0.15 12.57
N GLU A 55 18.58 -0.08 11.39
CA GLU A 55 18.28 0.96 10.41
C GLU A 55 16.96 0.69 9.69
N VAL A 56 16.25 1.76 9.31
CA VAL A 56 15.06 1.65 8.46
C VAL A 56 15.47 1.01 7.13
N PRO A 57 14.82 -0.08 6.70
CA PRO A 57 15.14 -0.73 5.44
C PRO A 57 15.00 0.22 4.26
N ASN A 58 15.94 0.14 3.31
CA ASN A 58 15.87 0.88 2.06
C ASN A 58 14.79 0.28 1.12
N GLU A 59 14.53 0.95 0.00
CA GLU A 59 13.51 0.55 -0.96
C GLU A 59 13.74 -0.82 -1.66
N ASN A 60 14.93 -1.40 -1.52
CA ASN A 60 15.31 -2.67 -2.18
C ASN A 60 15.42 -3.85 -1.21
N TRP A 61 14.81 -3.76 -0.02
CA TRP A 61 14.87 -4.82 0.97
C TRP A 61 14.05 -6.07 0.58
N THR A 62 14.32 -7.18 1.25
CA THR A 62 13.78 -8.50 0.89
C THR A 62 13.06 -9.16 2.06
N TRP A 63 12.35 -10.26 1.78
CA TRP A 63 11.77 -11.12 2.81
C TRP A 63 12.83 -11.65 3.79
N SER A 64 14.03 -11.97 3.30
CA SER A 64 15.12 -12.40 4.18
C SER A 64 15.52 -11.30 5.17
N THR A 65 15.60 -10.06 4.70
CA THR A 65 15.87 -8.91 5.57
C THR A 65 14.73 -8.68 6.56
N MET A 66 13.47 -8.76 6.08
CA MET A 66 12.30 -8.64 6.96
C MET A 66 12.29 -9.70 8.06
N GLU A 67 12.54 -10.96 7.71
CA GLU A 67 12.59 -12.07 8.66
C GLU A 67 13.66 -11.85 9.74
N GLN A 68 14.86 -11.43 9.35
CA GLN A 68 15.95 -11.15 10.31
C GLN A 68 15.56 -10.02 11.28
N ILE A 69 14.93 -8.96 10.78
CA ILE A 69 14.49 -7.85 11.62
C ILE A 69 13.35 -8.29 12.54
N VAL A 70 12.38 -9.05 12.03
CA VAL A 70 11.25 -9.57 12.83
C VAL A 70 11.76 -10.48 13.95
N ASP A 71 12.73 -11.36 13.68
CA ASP A 71 13.36 -12.23 14.66
C ASP A 71 14.06 -11.44 15.77
N GLN A 72 14.81 -10.41 15.40
CA GLN A 72 15.52 -9.56 16.36
C GLN A 72 14.55 -8.73 17.25
N ILE A 73 13.45 -8.25 16.68
CA ILE A 73 12.49 -7.36 17.37
C ILE A 73 11.53 -8.14 18.25
N THR A 74 11.05 -9.32 17.81
CA THR A 74 9.97 -10.04 18.50
C THR A 74 10.48 -10.65 19.79
N LYS A 75 10.02 -10.11 20.92
CA LYS A 75 10.47 -10.55 22.25
C LYS A 75 9.52 -10.17 23.37
N ASP A 76 9.69 -10.84 24.50
CA ASP A 76 9.19 -10.45 25.80
C ASP A 76 10.10 -9.33 26.35
N LYS A 77 9.63 -8.11 26.37
CA LYS A 77 10.39 -6.92 26.78
C LYS A 77 10.37 -6.72 28.30
N ASN A 78 9.29 -7.14 28.94
CA ASN A 78 9.10 -6.95 30.39
C ASN A 78 9.53 -8.16 31.22
N GLY A 79 9.82 -9.32 30.60
CA GLY A 79 10.32 -10.53 31.27
C GLY A 79 9.24 -11.35 31.95
N ASP A 80 7.97 -11.22 31.60
CA ASP A 80 6.86 -11.94 32.22
C ASP A 80 6.56 -13.29 31.50
N GLY A 81 7.29 -13.63 30.47
CA GLY A 81 7.12 -14.86 29.70
C GLY A 81 6.13 -14.72 28.53
N VAL A 82 5.60 -13.53 28.29
CA VAL A 82 4.67 -13.25 27.20
C VAL A 82 5.31 -12.26 26.23
N ILE A 83 5.29 -12.56 24.93
CA ILE A 83 5.78 -11.64 23.90
C ILE A 83 4.89 -10.39 23.89
N ASP A 84 5.49 -9.21 24.03
CA ASP A 84 4.85 -7.91 24.07
C ASP A 84 5.45 -6.88 23.08
N GLN A 85 6.48 -7.28 22.32
CA GLN A 85 7.07 -6.52 21.22
C GLN A 85 7.12 -7.40 19.97
N PHE A 86 6.69 -6.87 18.81
CA PHE A 86 6.46 -7.64 17.60
C PHE A 86 7.14 -7.01 16.38
N GLY A 87 7.59 -7.85 15.47
CA GLY A 87 8.19 -7.40 14.22
C GLY A 87 7.16 -6.88 13.21
N THR A 88 6.02 -7.52 13.09
CA THR A 88 5.02 -7.14 12.06
C THR A 88 3.59 -7.35 12.51
N TYR A 89 2.70 -6.51 11.99
CA TYR A 89 1.26 -6.64 12.04
C TYR A 89 0.67 -6.50 10.64
N ASN A 90 -0.37 -7.28 10.34
CA ASN A 90 -1.16 -7.20 9.12
C ASN A 90 -0.39 -7.39 7.79
N TYR A 91 0.79 -8.01 7.82
CA TYR A 91 1.45 -8.47 6.60
C TYR A 91 0.79 -9.79 6.18
N THR A 92 -0.09 -9.71 5.17
CA THR A 92 -0.93 -10.83 4.78
C THR A 92 -0.37 -11.61 3.58
N TRP A 93 -1.01 -12.72 3.25
CA TRP A 93 -0.67 -13.50 2.08
C TRP A 93 -0.81 -12.70 0.77
N LYS A 94 -1.67 -11.69 0.73
CA LYS A 94 -1.92 -10.86 -0.44
C LYS A 94 -0.70 -10.00 -0.78
N GLU A 95 -0.16 -9.27 0.20
CA GLU A 95 1.08 -8.51 0.04
C GLU A 95 2.24 -9.41 -0.35
N ALA A 96 2.35 -10.56 0.30
CA ALA A 96 3.41 -11.53 0.02
C ALA A 96 3.31 -12.10 -1.41
N VAL A 97 2.13 -12.44 -1.89
CA VAL A 97 1.92 -12.95 -3.25
C VAL A 97 2.38 -11.94 -4.31
N TYR A 98 1.97 -10.68 -4.19
CA TYR A 98 2.36 -9.66 -5.15
C TYR A 98 3.86 -9.36 -5.08
N SER A 99 4.42 -9.20 -3.89
CA SER A 99 5.86 -8.95 -3.74
C SER A 99 6.74 -10.15 -4.12
N ASN A 100 6.17 -11.37 -4.21
CA ASN A 100 6.85 -12.56 -4.78
C ASN A 100 6.65 -12.69 -6.31
N GLY A 101 6.01 -11.70 -6.96
CA GLY A 101 5.78 -11.69 -8.40
C GLY A 101 4.85 -12.80 -8.89
N ALA A 102 3.87 -13.19 -8.07
CA ALA A 102 2.83 -14.12 -8.48
C ALA A 102 1.61 -13.39 -9.04
N GLU A 103 1.04 -13.94 -10.09
CA GLU A 103 -0.26 -13.54 -10.60
C GLU A 103 -1.32 -14.48 -10.03
N LEU A 104 -2.43 -13.93 -9.53
CA LEU A 104 -3.54 -14.72 -9.00
C LEU A 104 -4.58 -15.11 -10.08
N PHE A 105 -4.65 -14.29 -11.14
CA PHE A 105 -5.57 -14.48 -12.25
C PHE A 105 -4.86 -14.18 -13.57
N ASP A 106 -5.37 -14.74 -14.67
CA ASP A 106 -4.98 -14.30 -16.01
C ASP A 106 -5.56 -12.90 -16.30
N LYS A 107 -5.06 -12.28 -17.38
CA LYS A 107 -5.47 -10.92 -17.78
C LYS A 107 -6.96 -10.76 -18.04
N ASP A 108 -7.64 -11.84 -18.40
CA ASP A 108 -9.09 -11.86 -18.65
C ASP A 108 -9.90 -12.20 -17.40
N GLY A 109 -9.26 -12.52 -16.28
CA GLY A 109 -9.94 -12.96 -15.04
C GLY A 109 -10.62 -14.34 -15.15
N LYS A 110 -10.28 -15.14 -16.17
CA LYS A 110 -10.94 -16.45 -16.43
C LYS A 110 -10.25 -17.63 -15.78
N LYS A 111 -8.96 -17.50 -15.46
CA LYS A 111 -8.16 -18.54 -14.81
C LYS A 111 -7.57 -18.03 -13.53
N ALA A 112 -7.60 -18.87 -12.49
CA ALA A 112 -6.99 -18.60 -11.20
C ALA A 112 -5.74 -19.45 -11.00
N PHE A 113 -4.70 -18.87 -10.37
CA PHE A 113 -3.36 -19.47 -10.18
C PHE A 113 -2.98 -19.64 -8.71
N PHE A 114 -3.95 -19.95 -7.84
CA PHE A 114 -3.73 -20.05 -6.39
C PHE A 114 -2.82 -21.20 -5.94
N SER A 115 -2.55 -22.20 -6.79
CA SER A 115 -1.70 -23.35 -6.48
C SER A 115 -0.26 -23.22 -7.00
N GLY A 116 0.13 -22.04 -7.53
CA GLY A 116 1.46 -21.80 -8.07
C GLY A 116 2.56 -21.83 -6.99
N THR A 117 3.80 -22.14 -7.38
CA THR A 117 4.95 -22.19 -6.47
C THR A 117 5.13 -20.87 -5.73
N LYS A 118 5.10 -19.74 -6.43
CA LYS A 118 5.24 -18.40 -5.84
C LYS A 118 4.15 -18.06 -4.82
N VAL A 119 2.90 -18.52 -5.06
CA VAL A 119 1.80 -18.34 -4.09
C VAL A 119 2.04 -19.19 -2.85
N ASN A 120 2.46 -20.45 -3.02
CA ASN A 120 2.77 -21.32 -1.89
C ASN A 120 3.94 -20.79 -1.04
N GLU A 121 4.98 -20.25 -1.67
CA GLU A 121 6.09 -19.59 -0.98
C GLU A 121 5.60 -18.39 -0.15
N ALA A 122 4.75 -17.54 -0.73
CA ALA A 122 4.17 -16.38 -0.07
C ALA A 122 3.36 -16.77 1.19
N VAL A 123 2.49 -17.77 1.06
CA VAL A 123 1.69 -18.27 2.19
C VAL A 123 2.58 -18.88 3.28
N LYS A 124 3.62 -19.63 2.92
CA LYS A 124 4.58 -20.18 3.89
C LYS A 124 5.36 -19.08 4.61
N PHE A 125 5.76 -18.03 3.89
CA PHE A 125 6.47 -16.90 4.49
C PHE A 125 5.61 -16.18 5.53
N VAL A 126 4.36 -15.85 5.17
CA VAL A 126 3.41 -15.21 6.11
C VAL A 126 3.14 -16.10 7.32
N LYS A 127 2.93 -17.41 7.10
CA LYS A 127 2.77 -18.36 8.20
C LYS A 127 3.96 -18.34 9.15
N LYS A 128 5.18 -18.33 8.61
CA LYS A 128 6.42 -18.26 9.40
C LYS A 128 6.48 -16.97 10.24
N LEU A 129 6.18 -15.81 9.64
CA LEU A 129 6.14 -14.53 10.37
C LEU A 129 5.13 -14.57 11.53
N ASN A 130 3.94 -15.15 11.32
CA ASN A 130 2.93 -15.27 12.37
C ASN A 130 3.33 -16.23 13.48
N GLU A 131 4.05 -17.32 13.15
CA GLU A 131 4.59 -18.26 14.16
C GLU A 131 5.63 -17.60 15.06
N MET A 132 6.39 -16.61 14.56
CA MET A 132 7.38 -15.86 15.34
C MET A 132 6.73 -15.03 16.46
N ASN A 133 5.45 -14.69 16.35
CA ASN A 133 4.71 -13.96 17.39
C ASN A 133 4.36 -14.80 18.64
N GLY A 134 4.87 -16.03 18.75
CA GLY A 134 4.64 -16.91 19.89
C GLY A 134 3.18 -17.34 20.08
N GLY A 135 2.40 -17.33 18.99
CA GLY A 135 0.97 -17.68 19.01
C GLY A 135 0.04 -16.56 19.50
N ARG A 136 0.58 -15.37 19.80
CA ARG A 136 -0.22 -14.20 20.13
C ARG A 136 -0.76 -13.54 18.87
N GLU A 137 -2.03 -13.15 18.88
CA GLU A 137 -2.62 -12.30 17.87
C GLU A 137 -2.12 -10.86 18.07
N VAL A 138 -1.41 -10.34 17.07
CA VAL A 138 -0.96 -8.93 17.02
C VAL A 138 -2.09 -8.09 16.46
N THR A 139 -2.32 -6.93 17.05
CA THR A 139 -3.43 -6.04 16.73
C THR A 139 -2.92 -4.67 16.27
N GLN A 140 -3.81 -3.90 15.62
CA GLN A 140 -3.51 -2.50 15.31
C GLN A 140 -3.19 -1.68 16.55
N ASN A 141 -3.81 -1.99 17.69
CA ASN A 141 -3.52 -1.30 18.95
C ASN A 141 -2.08 -1.54 19.44
N ASP A 142 -1.49 -2.70 19.14
CA ASP A 142 -0.08 -2.97 19.44
C ASP A 142 0.83 -2.07 18.60
N PHE A 143 0.52 -1.87 17.29
CA PHE A 143 1.25 -0.91 16.46
C PHE A 143 1.06 0.53 16.94
N ASP A 144 -0.17 0.96 17.16
CA ASP A 144 -0.50 2.30 17.63
C ASP A 144 0.14 2.63 18.98
N SER A 145 0.40 1.61 19.80
CA SER A 145 1.10 1.74 21.07
C SER A 145 2.63 1.74 20.95
N GLY A 146 3.15 1.58 19.73
CA GLY A 146 4.59 1.58 19.45
C GLY A 146 5.29 0.25 19.65
N ASN A 147 4.55 -0.85 19.81
CA ASN A 147 5.09 -2.18 20.10
C ASN A 147 5.30 -3.05 18.85
N VAL A 148 5.04 -2.53 17.65
CA VAL A 148 5.22 -3.25 16.37
C VAL A 148 6.12 -2.44 15.45
N ALA A 149 7.02 -3.11 14.73
CA ALA A 149 7.97 -2.43 13.84
C ALA A 149 7.37 -2.11 12.47
N PHE A 150 6.64 -3.05 11.86
CA PHE A 150 6.16 -2.95 10.48
C PHE A 150 4.66 -3.19 10.37
N MET A 151 3.98 -2.37 9.58
CA MET A 151 2.56 -2.55 9.24
C MET A 151 2.28 -2.08 7.81
N PRO A 152 1.86 -2.97 6.90
CA PRO A 152 1.33 -2.55 5.60
C PRO A 152 0.04 -1.77 5.77
N LEU A 153 -0.02 -0.60 5.15
CA LEU A 153 -1.20 0.26 5.13
C LEU A 153 -1.37 0.95 3.80
N ALA A 154 -2.61 1.20 3.42
CA ALA A 154 -2.91 2.14 2.35
C ALA A 154 -2.33 3.52 2.69
N PHE A 155 -1.64 4.16 1.74
CA PHE A 155 -0.96 5.43 2.02
C PHE A 155 -1.90 6.55 2.45
N SER A 156 -3.16 6.51 2.06
CA SER A 156 -4.19 7.44 2.56
C SER A 156 -4.32 7.45 4.09
N GLU A 157 -3.96 6.34 4.75
CA GLU A 157 -3.98 6.23 6.21
C GLU A 157 -2.89 7.09 6.90
N TYR A 158 -1.90 7.63 6.14
CA TYR A 158 -0.90 8.54 6.71
C TYR A 158 -1.55 9.72 7.44
N ARG A 159 -2.73 10.16 6.99
CA ARG A 159 -3.52 11.21 7.64
C ARG A 159 -3.92 10.84 9.07
N THR A 160 -4.06 9.55 9.36
CA THR A 160 -4.33 9.03 10.70
C THR A 160 -3.12 9.16 11.62
N TYR A 161 -1.91 9.06 11.05
CA TYR A 161 -0.64 9.18 11.76
C TYR A 161 -0.02 10.57 11.68
N LYS A 162 -0.46 11.41 10.75
CA LYS A 162 -0.14 12.84 10.70
C LYS A 162 -0.93 13.55 11.83
N THR A 163 -0.32 14.45 12.53
CA THR A 163 -0.89 15.22 13.65
C THR A 163 -2.28 15.78 13.36
N TYR A 164 -3.31 15.02 13.66
CA TYR A 164 -4.68 15.50 13.64
C TYR A 164 -5.13 15.77 15.08
N PRO A 165 -5.84 16.88 15.38
CA PRO A 165 -6.14 17.29 16.76
C PRO A 165 -6.81 16.21 17.62
N TYR A 166 -7.55 15.30 17.03
CA TYR A 166 -8.34 14.29 17.75
C TYR A 166 -7.58 12.99 18.04
N LYS A 167 -6.44 12.74 17.39
CA LYS A 167 -5.70 11.47 17.48
C LYS A 167 -4.29 11.63 18.06
N ILE A 168 -3.88 12.84 18.38
CA ILE A 168 -2.51 13.20 18.81
C ILE A 168 -2.01 12.31 19.97
N LYS A 169 -2.84 12.06 20.97
CA LYS A 169 -2.41 11.29 22.15
C LYS A 169 -2.18 9.80 21.88
N LYS A 170 -2.82 9.24 20.84
CA LYS A 170 -2.72 7.82 20.54
C LYS A 170 -1.50 7.49 19.66
N TYR A 171 -1.09 8.41 18.77
CA TYR A 171 -0.09 8.16 17.75
C TYR A 171 1.20 8.97 17.90
N THR A 172 1.37 9.71 18.99
CA THR A 172 2.58 10.49 19.28
C THR A 172 3.64 9.73 20.07
N SER A 173 3.42 8.44 20.37
CA SER A 173 4.35 7.64 21.15
C SER A 173 5.62 7.26 20.39
N PHE A 174 5.64 7.37 19.06
CA PHE A 174 6.77 7.00 18.23
C PHE A 174 6.84 7.79 16.91
N GLN A 175 8.05 7.87 16.36
CA GLN A 175 8.28 8.38 14.99
C GLN A 175 8.08 7.25 13.99
N TRP A 176 7.45 7.57 12.88
CA TRP A 176 7.19 6.62 11.81
C TRP A 176 7.73 7.13 10.47
N ASP A 177 7.87 6.23 9.53
CA ASP A 177 8.24 6.47 8.14
C ASP A 177 7.57 5.43 7.24
N CYS A 178 7.76 5.51 5.94
CA CYS A 178 7.28 4.52 4.98
C CYS A 178 8.44 4.01 4.12
N THR A 179 8.39 2.74 3.78
CA THR A 179 9.27 2.13 2.78
C THR A 179 8.46 1.27 1.81
N SER A 180 9.10 0.74 0.77
CA SER A 180 8.48 -0.21 -0.16
C SER A 180 8.11 -1.51 0.57
N MET A 181 7.29 -2.35 -0.07
CA MET A 181 7.07 -3.72 0.37
C MET A 181 8.34 -4.56 0.16
N PRO A 182 8.67 -5.52 1.05
CA PRO A 182 9.85 -6.36 0.87
C PRO A 182 9.69 -7.32 -0.30
N ALA A 183 10.71 -7.43 -1.16
CA ALA A 183 10.70 -8.35 -2.30
C ALA A 183 10.79 -9.80 -1.85
N GLY A 184 9.91 -10.66 -2.37
CA GLY A 184 10.04 -12.11 -2.28
C GLY A 184 11.12 -12.66 -3.24
N PRO A 185 11.53 -13.93 -3.10
CA PRO A 185 12.59 -14.54 -3.91
C PRO A 185 12.32 -14.51 -5.42
N GLY A 186 11.06 -14.54 -5.83
CA GLY A 186 10.65 -14.54 -7.24
C GLY A 186 10.09 -13.23 -7.74
N GLY A 187 10.21 -12.14 -6.97
CA GLY A 187 9.49 -10.89 -7.24
C GLY A 187 10.34 -9.63 -7.08
N HIS A 188 9.66 -8.56 -6.80
CA HIS A 188 10.18 -7.21 -6.66
C HIS A 188 9.50 -6.48 -5.49
N ASN A 189 9.98 -5.29 -5.15
CA ASN A 189 9.39 -4.42 -4.13
C ASN A 189 8.08 -3.78 -4.64
N THR A 190 7.12 -4.61 -4.99
CA THR A 190 5.81 -4.22 -5.53
C THR A 190 4.73 -4.26 -4.46
N SER A 191 3.77 -3.37 -4.58
CA SER A 191 2.61 -3.31 -3.72
C SER A 191 1.31 -3.17 -4.51
N GLU A 192 0.20 -3.34 -3.84
CA GLU A 192 -1.11 -3.02 -4.37
C GLU A 192 -1.26 -1.51 -4.55
N VAL A 193 -1.93 -1.11 -5.60
CA VAL A 193 -2.32 0.27 -5.86
C VAL A 193 -3.82 0.31 -6.12
N ASP A 194 -4.53 1.03 -5.28
CA ASP A 194 -5.93 1.39 -5.52
C ASP A 194 -6.03 2.77 -6.17
N ALA A 195 -7.09 2.99 -6.93
CA ALA A 195 -7.39 4.28 -7.51
C ALA A 195 -8.88 4.61 -7.35
N LEU A 196 -9.18 5.81 -6.92
CA LEU A 196 -10.51 6.37 -7.04
C LEU A 196 -10.70 6.86 -8.47
N LEU A 197 -11.69 6.31 -9.15
CA LEU A 197 -11.95 6.57 -10.56
C LEU A 197 -13.13 7.49 -10.74
N MET A 198 -13.01 8.46 -11.63
CA MET A 198 -14.09 9.33 -12.06
C MET A 198 -14.41 9.13 -13.53
N THR A 199 -15.68 9.22 -13.88
CA THR A 199 -16.18 9.06 -15.25
C THR A 199 -17.29 10.03 -15.57
N ILE A 200 -17.64 10.13 -16.86
CA ILE A 200 -18.75 10.94 -17.34
C ILE A 200 -19.96 10.03 -17.58
N GLY A 201 -21.07 10.34 -16.93
CA GLY A 201 -22.31 9.59 -17.13
C GLY A 201 -22.77 9.60 -18.58
N ASN A 202 -23.07 8.43 -19.17
CA ASN A 202 -23.43 8.29 -20.58
C ASN A 202 -24.67 9.13 -20.96
N LYS A 203 -25.60 9.34 -20.02
CA LYS A 203 -26.83 10.12 -20.23
C LYS A 203 -26.64 11.63 -19.98
N SER A 204 -25.44 12.09 -19.64
CA SER A 204 -25.17 13.52 -19.44
C SER A 204 -25.48 14.31 -20.71
N LYS A 205 -26.23 15.40 -20.57
CA LYS A 205 -26.51 16.38 -21.63
C LYS A 205 -25.40 17.43 -21.78
N HIS A 206 -24.43 17.46 -20.84
CA HIS A 206 -23.36 18.44 -20.75
C HIS A 206 -22.00 17.73 -20.69
N LYS A 207 -21.72 16.85 -21.66
CA LYS A 207 -20.52 16.00 -21.67
C LYS A 207 -19.22 16.80 -21.77
N GLU A 208 -19.25 17.92 -22.51
CA GLU A 208 -18.08 18.80 -22.66
C GLU A 208 -17.72 19.48 -21.34
N LEU A 209 -18.73 20.05 -20.65
CA LEU A 209 -18.52 20.65 -19.33
C LEU A 209 -18.08 19.60 -18.30
N ALA A 210 -18.66 18.41 -18.35
CA ALA A 210 -18.26 17.30 -17.48
C ALA A 210 -16.82 16.85 -17.75
N TRP A 211 -16.37 16.91 -19.02
CA TRP A 211 -14.98 16.64 -19.37
C TRP A 211 -14.01 17.68 -18.80
N GLU A 212 -14.32 18.97 -18.96
CA GLU A 212 -13.49 20.04 -18.40
C GLU A 212 -13.39 19.91 -16.87
N PHE A 213 -14.50 19.61 -16.20
CA PHE A 213 -14.50 19.39 -14.74
C PHE A 213 -13.68 18.15 -14.34
N LEU A 214 -13.85 17.03 -15.05
CA LEU A 214 -13.10 15.80 -14.83
C LEU A 214 -11.59 16.04 -15.01
N LYS A 215 -11.21 16.69 -16.11
CA LYS A 215 -9.83 17.05 -16.41
C LYS A 215 -9.22 17.95 -15.32
N MET A 216 -9.94 18.98 -14.90
CA MET A 216 -9.50 19.87 -13.82
C MET A 216 -9.23 19.08 -12.52
N LEU A 217 -10.15 18.22 -12.11
CA LEU A 217 -9.99 17.44 -10.88
C LEU A 217 -8.86 16.41 -10.95
N THR A 218 -8.58 15.83 -12.13
CA THR A 218 -7.64 14.71 -12.25
C THR A 218 -6.25 15.11 -12.72
N SER A 219 -6.07 16.29 -13.33
CA SER A 219 -4.79 16.67 -13.94
C SER A 219 -4.31 18.10 -13.66
N ASP A 220 -5.11 18.94 -12.99
CA ASP A 220 -4.65 20.26 -12.56
C ASP A 220 -3.79 20.14 -11.31
N SER A 221 -2.52 20.53 -11.40
CA SER A 221 -1.55 20.35 -10.32
C SER A 221 -1.87 21.18 -9.06
N SER A 222 -2.56 22.31 -9.20
CA SER A 222 -2.96 23.14 -8.05
C SER A 222 -4.11 22.51 -7.30
N ILE A 223 -5.10 22.00 -8.03
CA ILE A 223 -6.24 21.28 -7.46
C ILE A 223 -5.79 19.97 -6.80
N GLN A 224 -4.93 19.20 -7.49
CA GLN A 224 -4.39 17.95 -6.93
C GLN A 224 -3.56 18.18 -5.65
N ARG A 225 -2.83 19.30 -5.58
CA ARG A 225 -2.14 19.68 -4.35
C ARG A 225 -3.10 19.99 -3.21
N GLU A 226 -4.16 20.77 -3.46
CA GLU A 226 -5.17 21.06 -2.45
C GLU A 226 -5.84 19.77 -1.94
N ILE A 227 -6.23 18.86 -2.84
CA ILE A 227 -6.82 17.57 -2.48
C ILE A 227 -5.87 16.74 -1.58
N PHE A 228 -4.57 16.77 -1.86
CA PHE A 228 -3.58 16.05 -1.07
C PHE A 228 -3.34 16.67 0.31
N GLU A 229 -3.39 18.00 0.42
CA GLU A 229 -3.12 18.74 1.67
C GLU A 229 -4.28 18.71 2.66
N TYR A 230 -5.51 18.53 2.20
CA TYR A 230 -6.74 18.49 3.02
C TYR A 230 -7.30 17.07 3.17
#